data_f48c03e4b013903bd159f6bcbd6aa2ef
#
_entry.id   f48c03e4b013903bd159f6bcbd6aa2ef
#
_cell.length_a   1.000
_cell.length_b   1.000
_cell.length_c   1.000
_cell.angle_alpha   90.00
_cell.angle_beta   90.00
_cell.angle_gamma   90.00
#
_symmetry.space_group_name_H-M   'P 1'
#
loop_
_entity.id
_entity.type
_entity.pdbx_description
1 polymer ?
#
loop_
_entity_poly.entity_id
_entity_poly.type
_entity_poly.pdbx_seq_one_letter_code
_entity_poly.pdbx_strand_id
1 'polypeptide(L)'
;MNKNHKNIEIQFVDYWPNDEIVNLYKAGGWLKESYDQSGIKYLIKGSFLFAVIVEKNSGKAIGMGRILSDGVSDAYIQDLVVLPEYRGQGIGKQLVESLLKHCLSKGIQWIGLIAEPGQDSFYLSMNFHNMKNHIPMKYKIED
;
A
#
# COMPACT_ATOMS: atom_id res chain seq x y z
N MET A 1 16.35 -9.81 -16.64
CA MET A 1 15.24 -9.78 -17.59
C MET A 1 13.92 -9.57 -16.84
N ASN A 2 13.29 -8.45 -17.07
CA ASN A 2 12.04 -8.09 -16.40
C ASN A 2 10.85 -8.75 -17.09
N LYS A 3 10.76 -10.08 -17.03
CA LYS A 3 9.68 -10.83 -17.69
C LYS A 3 8.31 -10.57 -17.05
N ASN A 4 8.27 -10.05 -15.82
CA ASN A 4 7.02 -9.99 -15.05
C ASN A 4 6.31 -8.64 -15.08
N HIS A 5 6.98 -7.55 -15.47
CA HIS A 5 6.36 -6.22 -15.53
C HIS A 5 5.21 -6.13 -16.54
N LYS A 6 5.25 -6.97 -17.59
CA LYS A 6 4.22 -6.99 -18.63
C LYS A 6 2.96 -7.75 -18.19
N ASN A 7 3.04 -8.56 -17.13
CA ASN A 7 1.94 -9.42 -16.68
C ASN A 7 1.19 -8.88 -15.48
N ILE A 8 1.49 -7.68 -15.05
CA ILE A 8 0.78 -7.06 -13.94
C ILE A 8 0.10 -5.77 -14.39
N GLU A 9 -0.95 -5.41 -13.67
CA GLU A 9 -1.68 -4.17 -13.87
C GLU A 9 -2.02 -3.57 -12.51
N ILE A 10 -1.77 -2.28 -12.35
CA ILE A 10 -2.15 -1.56 -11.14
C ILE A 10 -3.54 -0.97 -11.39
N GLN A 11 -4.48 -1.30 -10.53
CA GLN A 11 -5.86 -0.80 -10.60
C GLN A 11 -6.20 -0.03 -9.34
N PHE A 12 -6.83 1.12 -9.50
CA PHE A 12 -7.44 1.86 -8.39
C PHE A 12 -8.89 1.40 -8.27
N VAL A 13 -9.27 0.92 -7.08
CA VAL A 13 -10.55 0.24 -6.91
C VAL A 13 -11.30 0.77 -5.68
N ASP A 14 -12.62 0.64 -5.71
CA ASP A 14 -13.49 0.89 -4.55
C ASP A 14 -14.07 -0.42 -3.99
N TYR A 15 -13.73 -1.54 -4.61
CA TYR A 15 -14.13 -2.89 -4.22
C TYR A 15 -13.10 -3.90 -4.70
N TRP A 16 -12.87 -4.92 -3.90
CA TRP A 16 -12.09 -6.11 -4.29
C TRP A 16 -12.57 -7.30 -3.47
N PRO A 17 -12.48 -8.54 -4.00
CA PRO A 17 -12.86 -9.73 -3.24
C PRO A 17 -12.15 -9.83 -1.89
N ASN A 18 -12.93 -10.09 -0.86
CA ASN A 18 -12.48 -10.02 0.53
C ASN A 18 -11.33 -10.98 0.84
N ASP A 19 -11.42 -12.20 0.33
CA ASP A 19 -10.44 -13.25 0.56
C ASP A 19 -9.05 -12.89 0.03
N GLU A 20 -8.99 -12.21 -1.11
CA GLU A 20 -7.72 -11.78 -1.69
C GLU A 20 -7.07 -10.66 -0.86
N ILE A 21 -7.86 -9.72 -0.37
CA ILE A 21 -7.36 -8.64 0.49
C ILE A 21 -6.91 -9.19 1.84
N VAL A 22 -7.68 -10.11 2.43
CA VAL A 22 -7.28 -10.81 3.67
C VAL A 22 -5.92 -11.47 3.48
N ASN A 23 -5.71 -12.15 2.37
CA ASN A 23 -4.44 -12.81 2.08
C ASN A 23 -3.27 -11.81 2.02
N LEU A 24 -3.51 -10.64 1.44
CA LEU A 24 -2.50 -9.58 1.37
C LEU A 24 -2.17 -9.03 2.76
N TYR A 25 -3.18 -8.80 3.61
CA TYR A 25 -2.94 -8.36 4.98
C TYR A 25 -2.17 -9.40 5.79
N LYS A 26 -2.46 -10.70 5.59
CA LYS A 26 -1.68 -11.77 6.22
C LYS A 26 -0.22 -11.74 5.76
N ALA A 27 0.00 -11.55 4.48
CA ALA A 27 1.37 -11.47 3.93
C ALA A 27 2.14 -10.28 4.49
N GLY A 28 1.47 -9.19 4.81
CA GLY A 28 2.07 -8.03 5.46
C GLY A 28 2.31 -8.20 6.96
N GLY A 29 1.79 -9.27 7.56
CA GLY A 29 1.91 -9.50 9.00
C GLY A 29 0.97 -8.65 9.85
N TRP A 30 -0.06 -8.07 9.26
CA TRP A 30 -0.95 -7.13 9.96
C TRP A 30 -2.28 -7.71 10.39
N LEU A 31 -2.66 -8.88 9.86
CA LEU A 31 -3.95 -9.49 10.19
C LEU A 31 -3.84 -10.36 11.43
N LYS A 32 -4.61 -10.00 12.45
CA LYS A 32 -4.77 -10.81 13.66
C LYS A 32 -6.01 -11.69 13.51
N GLU A 33 -6.01 -12.87 14.16
CA GLU A 33 -7.15 -13.78 14.13
C GLU A 33 -8.44 -13.15 14.65
N SER A 34 -8.30 -12.21 15.60
CA SER A 34 -9.44 -11.47 16.16
C SER A 34 -9.99 -10.39 15.24
N TYR A 35 -9.39 -10.16 14.07
CA TYR A 35 -9.78 -9.09 13.18
C TYR A 35 -11.10 -9.44 12.46
N ASP A 36 -12.04 -8.51 12.52
CA ASP A 36 -13.32 -8.67 11.83
C ASP A 36 -13.16 -8.34 10.35
N GLN A 37 -13.18 -9.38 9.50
CA GLN A 37 -12.99 -9.25 8.07
C GLN A 37 -14.14 -8.50 7.38
N SER A 38 -15.30 -8.35 8.03
CA SER A 38 -16.40 -7.60 7.46
C SER A 38 -16.09 -6.11 7.30
N GLY A 39 -15.06 -5.62 7.97
CA GLY A 39 -14.61 -4.23 7.87
C GLY A 39 -13.84 -3.90 6.59
N ILE A 40 -13.36 -4.91 5.85
CA ILE A 40 -12.49 -4.68 4.69
C ILE A 40 -13.16 -3.83 3.62
N LYS A 41 -14.43 -4.07 3.32
CA LYS A 41 -15.16 -3.28 2.33
C LYS A 41 -15.24 -1.79 2.70
N TYR A 42 -15.35 -1.49 3.99
CA TYR A 42 -15.37 -0.10 4.47
C TYR A 42 -13.97 0.52 4.44
N LEU A 43 -12.95 -0.27 4.73
CA LEU A 43 -11.56 0.16 4.63
C LEU A 43 -11.20 0.56 3.21
N ILE A 44 -11.60 -0.23 2.21
CA ILE A 44 -11.38 0.10 0.81
C ILE A 44 -12.10 1.39 0.44
N LYS A 45 -13.39 1.48 0.74
CA LYS A 45 -14.20 2.67 0.42
C LYS A 45 -13.77 3.90 1.20
N GLY A 46 -13.29 3.72 2.44
CA GLY A 46 -12.82 4.82 3.28
C GLY A 46 -11.45 5.34 2.91
N SER A 47 -10.72 4.65 2.05
CA SER A 47 -9.44 5.13 1.56
C SER A 47 -9.64 6.22 0.51
N PHE A 48 -8.78 7.22 0.52
CA PHE A 48 -8.75 8.20 -0.56
C PHE A 48 -8.42 7.54 -1.88
N LEU A 49 -7.50 6.58 -1.85
CA LEU A 49 -7.13 5.78 -2.99
C LEU A 49 -6.77 4.38 -2.49
N PHE A 50 -7.37 3.36 -3.08
CA PHE A 50 -7.00 1.98 -2.81
C PHE A 50 -6.52 1.35 -4.11
N ALA A 51 -5.30 0.84 -4.11
CA ALA A 51 -4.69 0.24 -5.28
C ALA A 51 -4.43 -1.24 -5.05
N VAL A 52 -4.71 -2.03 -6.08
CA VAL A 52 -4.31 -3.44 -6.14
C VAL A 52 -3.38 -3.64 -7.32
N ILE A 53 -2.44 -4.55 -7.17
CA ILE A 53 -1.62 -5.03 -8.26
C ILE A 53 -2.21 -6.36 -8.70
N VAL A 54 -2.68 -6.43 -9.94
CA VAL A 54 -3.36 -7.60 -10.46
C VAL A 54 -2.42 -8.36 -11.38
N GLU A 55 -2.30 -9.67 -11.17
CA GLU A 55 -1.66 -10.53 -12.14
C GLU A 55 -2.66 -10.81 -13.27
N LYS A 56 -2.31 -10.42 -14.49
CA LYS A 56 -3.25 -10.47 -15.62
C LYS A 56 -3.73 -11.87 -15.97
N ASN A 57 -2.86 -12.87 -15.80
CA ASN A 57 -3.22 -14.25 -16.19
C ASN A 57 -4.30 -14.85 -15.26
N SER A 58 -4.22 -14.59 -13.96
CA SER A 58 -5.16 -15.13 -12.97
C SER A 58 -6.27 -14.15 -12.60
N GLY A 59 -6.07 -12.87 -12.84
CA GLY A 59 -6.96 -11.82 -12.38
C GLY A 59 -6.90 -11.57 -10.88
N LYS A 60 -5.95 -12.17 -10.17
CA LYS A 60 -5.84 -12.06 -8.71
C LYS A 60 -4.96 -10.90 -8.29
N ALA A 61 -5.28 -10.32 -7.14
CA ALA A 61 -4.44 -9.29 -6.53
C ALA A 61 -3.23 -9.93 -5.87
N ILE A 62 -2.05 -9.48 -6.27
CA ILE A 62 -0.76 -9.94 -5.74
C ILE A 62 -0.05 -8.88 -4.92
N GLY A 63 -0.65 -7.73 -4.81
CA GLY A 63 -0.15 -6.62 -4.00
C GLY A 63 -1.21 -5.57 -3.81
N MET A 64 -0.99 -4.69 -2.86
CA MET A 64 -1.89 -3.58 -2.57
C MET A 64 -1.16 -2.44 -1.89
N GLY A 65 -1.79 -1.28 -1.88
CA GLY A 65 -1.40 -0.14 -1.09
C GLY A 65 -2.53 0.86 -1.11
N ARG A 66 -2.59 1.74 -0.12
CA ARG A 66 -3.65 2.73 -0.05
C ARG A 66 -3.16 4.07 0.44
N ILE A 67 -3.94 5.08 0.16
CA ILE A 67 -3.70 6.46 0.61
C ILE A 67 -4.83 6.87 1.53
N LEU A 68 -4.46 7.39 2.70
CA LEU A 68 -5.37 8.11 3.58
C LEU A 68 -5.13 9.60 3.38
N SER A 69 -6.16 10.35 3.05
CA SER A 69 -6.06 11.77 2.74
C SER A 69 -7.43 12.41 2.72
N ASP A 70 -7.46 13.73 2.97
CA ASP A 70 -8.66 14.53 2.70
C ASP A 70 -8.76 14.92 1.21
N GLY A 71 -7.74 14.59 0.41
CA GLY A 71 -7.68 14.96 -1.00
C GLY A 71 -7.21 16.38 -1.27
N VAL A 72 -6.82 17.11 -0.23
CA VAL A 72 -6.47 18.53 -0.30
C VAL A 72 -5.10 18.83 0.27
N SER A 73 -4.82 18.37 1.50
CA SER A 73 -3.61 18.78 2.24
C SER A 73 -2.54 17.71 2.23
N ASP A 74 -2.69 16.70 3.05
CA ASP A 74 -1.67 15.69 3.30
C ASP A 74 -2.15 14.33 2.85
N ALA A 75 -1.21 13.45 2.54
CA ALA A 75 -1.50 12.06 2.23
C ALA A 75 -0.56 11.14 3.01
N TYR A 76 -1.09 10.00 3.43
CA TYR A 76 -0.34 8.95 4.11
C TYR A 76 -0.47 7.65 3.33
N ILE A 77 0.68 7.08 2.94
CA ILE A 77 0.73 5.76 2.32
C ILE A 77 0.64 4.71 3.42
N GLN A 78 -0.27 3.77 3.28
CA GLN A 78 -0.44 2.69 4.26
C GLN A 78 -0.66 1.35 3.57
N ASP A 79 -0.38 0.29 4.31
CA ASP A 79 -0.69 -1.09 3.97
C ASP A 79 -0.10 -1.52 2.63
N LEU A 80 1.13 -1.08 2.36
CA LEU A 80 1.84 -1.43 1.14
C LEU A 80 2.42 -2.84 1.29
N VAL A 81 2.00 -3.77 0.44
CA VAL A 81 2.50 -5.15 0.47
C VAL A 81 2.46 -5.76 -0.92
N VAL A 82 3.46 -6.59 -1.20
CA VAL A 82 3.51 -7.46 -2.38
C VAL A 82 3.70 -8.89 -1.86
N LEU A 83 2.98 -9.84 -2.43
CA LEU A 83 3.12 -11.24 -2.03
C LEU A 83 4.59 -11.70 -2.18
N PRO A 84 5.07 -12.58 -1.26
CA PRO A 84 6.49 -12.95 -1.23
C PRO A 84 7.04 -13.45 -2.57
N GLU A 85 6.28 -14.24 -3.29
CA GLU A 85 6.70 -14.83 -4.58
C GLU A 85 6.85 -13.80 -5.71
N TYR A 86 6.35 -12.59 -5.50
CA TYR A 86 6.46 -11.50 -6.49
C TYR A 86 7.43 -10.40 -6.08
N ARG A 87 8.09 -10.56 -4.93
CA ARG A 87 9.03 -9.54 -4.42
C ARG A 87 10.35 -9.56 -5.21
N GLY A 88 11.09 -8.45 -5.14
CA GLY A 88 12.38 -8.33 -5.80
C GLY A 88 12.31 -8.08 -7.29
N GLN A 89 11.14 -7.69 -7.83
CA GLN A 89 10.91 -7.51 -9.26
C GLN A 89 10.54 -6.07 -9.63
N GLY A 90 10.61 -5.13 -8.69
CA GLY A 90 10.26 -3.74 -8.92
C GLY A 90 8.77 -3.43 -8.91
N ILE A 91 7.93 -4.41 -8.55
CA ILE A 91 6.48 -4.27 -8.56
C ILE A 91 6.02 -3.29 -7.48
N GLY A 92 6.58 -3.39 -6.28
CA GLY A 92 6.27 -2.47 -5.19
C GLY A 92 6.65 -1.03 -5.53
N LYS A 93 7.77 -0.84 -6.21
CA LYS A 93 8.19 0.47 -6.68
C LYS A 93 7.19 1.08 -7.66
N GLN A 94 6.70 0.29 -8.61
CA GLN A 94 5.68 0.73 -9.56
C GLN A 94 4.41 1.16 -8.84
N LEU A 95 4.01 0.41 -7.82
CA LEU A 95 2.83 0.76 -7.02
C LEU A 95 3.02 2.10 -6.32
N VAL A 96 4.13 2.29 -5.64
CA VAL A 96 4.41 3.56 -4.94
C VAL A 96 4.43 4.73 -5.93
N GLU A 97 5.08 4.56 -7.07
CA GLU A 97 5.12 5.59 -8.12
C GLU A 97 3.71 5.96 -8.62
N SER A 98 2.83 4.97 -8.78
CA SER A 98 1.44 5.19 -9.18
C SER A 98 0.67 5.97 -8.12
N LEU A 99 0.84 5.63 -6.85
CA LEU A 99 0.20 6.33 -5.74
C LEU A 99 0.70 7.78 -5.65
N LEU A 100 2.00 8.00 -5.76
CA LEU A 100 2.60 9.33 -5.75
C LEU A 100 2.08 10.19 -6.89
N LYS A 101 2.06 9.63 -8.09
CA LYS A 101 1.60 10.34 -9.29
C LYS A 101 0.16 10.81 -9.12
N HIS A 102 -0.70 9.96 -8.56
CA HIS A 102 -2.10 10.32 -8.31
C HIS A 102 -2.20 11.47 -7.30
N CYS A 103 -1.49 11.38 -6.18
CA CYS A 103 -1.50 12.44 -5.17
C CYS A 103 -1.00 13.77 -5.74
N LEU A 104 0.11 13.74 -6.47
CA LEU A 104 0.67 14.94 -7.07
C LEU A 104 -0.28 15.55 -8.10
N SER A 105 -0.99 14.73 -8.85
CA SER A 105 -1.99 15.22 -9.83
C SER A 105 -3.16 15.94 -9.16
N LYS A 106 -3.41 15.69 -7.89
CA LYS A 106 -4.44 16.36 -7.08
C LYS A 106 -3.91 17.58 -6.32
N GLY A 107 -2.64 17.91 -6.50
CA GLY A 107 -2.02 19.03 -5.81
C GLY A 107 -1.55 18.75 -4.39
N ILE A 108 -1.59 17.49 -3.96
CA ILE A 108 -1.10 17.09 -2.63
C ILE A 108 0.42 17.06 -2.68
N GLN A 109 1.08 17.83 -1.81
CA GLN A 109 2.54 17.95 -1.82
C GLN A 109 3.20 17.34 -0.58
N TRP A 110 2.45 17.12 0.49
CA TRP A 110 2.99 16.44 1.66
C TRP A 110 2.50 14.99 1.64
N ILE A 111 3.43 14.06 1.40
CA ILE A 111 3.12 12.63 1.29
C ILE A 111 4.08 11.89 2.22
N GLY A 112 3.54 11.28 3.26
CA GLY A 112 4.33 10.61 4.28
C GLY A 112 3.95 9.14 4.44
N LEU A 113 4.79 8.44 5.18
CA LEU A 113 4.56 7.04 5.56
C LEU A 113 5.39 6.70 6.78
N ILE A 114 5.06 5.58 7.40
CA ILE A 114 5.92 4.96 8.42
C ILE A 114 6.44 3.66 7.80
N ALA A 115 7.76 3.62 7.57
CA ALA A 115 8.37 2.43 6.99
C ALA A 115 8.45 1.31 8.02
N GLU A 116 8.09 0.10 7.61
CA GLU A 116 8.32 -1.09 8.43
C GLU A 116 9.81 -1.31 8.66
N PRO A 117 10.18 -1.99 9.77
CA PRO A 117 11.60 -2.22 10.07
C PRO A 117 12.35 -2.81 8.87
N GLY A 118 13.47 -2.20 8.52
CA GLY A 118 14.31 -2.64 7.43
C GLY A 118 13.85 -2.21 6.04
N GLN A 119 12.74 -1.47 5.92
CA GLN A 119 12.18 -1.07 4.63
C GLN A 119 12.50 0.38 4.24
N ASP A 120 13.24 1.10 5.06
CA ASP A 120 13.57 2.50 4.79
C ASP A 120 14.38 2.67 3.49
N SER A 121 15.31 1.76 3.20
CA SER A 121 16.12 1.83 1.98
C SER A 121 15.27 1.77 0.70
N PHE A 122 14.19 0.99 0.73
CA PHE A 122 13.25 0.91 -0.39
C PHE A 122 12.66 2.28 -0.71
N TYR A 123 12.22 3.02 0.31
CA TYR A 123 11.62 4.34 0.12
C TYR A 123 12.67 5.41 -0.17
N LEU A 124 13.85 5.33 0.43
CA LEU A 124 14.95 6.26 0.15
C LEU A 124 15.33 6.24 -1.32
N SER A 125 15.24 5.07 -1.99
CA SER A 125 15.51 4.95 -3.42
C SER A 125 14.50 5.68 -4.30
N MET A 126 13.34 6.07 -3.75
CA MET A 126 12.24 6.72 -4.46
C MET A 126 12.03 8.18 -4.02
N ASN A 127 13.10 8.83 -3.60
CA ASN A 127 13.09 10.23 -3.19
C ASN A 127 12.30 10.54 -1.91
N PHE A 128 12.05 9.54 -1.08
CA PHE A 128 11.66 9.78 0.31
C PHE A 128 12.90 10.06 1.15
N HIS A 129 12.74 10.77 2.23
CA HIS A 129 13.83 11.02 3.17
C HIS A 129 13.33 10.90 4.61
N ASN A 130 14.25 10.59 5.51
CA ASN A 130 13.92 10.52 6.92
C ASN A 130 13.53 11.92 7.43
N MET A 131 12.47 11.98 8.20
CA MET A 131 12.06 13.23 8.84
C MET A 131 12.90 13.43 10.11
N LYS A 132 13.94 14.22 9.99
CA LYS A 132 14.90 14.42 11.07
C LYS A 132 14.21 14.90 12.35
N ASN A 133 14.56 14.27 13.47
CA ASN A 133 14.04 14.57 14.82
C ASN A 133 12.54 14.31 15.00
N HIS A 134 11.86 13.75 14.01
CA HIS A 134 10.47 13.31 14.16
C HIS A 134 10.47 11.84 14.62
N ILE A 135 9.50 11.51 15.47
CA ILE A 135 9.40 10.16 16.05
C ILE A 135 8.01 9.62 15.75
N PRO A 136 7.90 8.48 15.05
CA PRO A 136 6.61 7.86 14.86
C PRO A 136 6.06 7.39 16.21
N MET A 137 4.81 7.67 16.49
CA MET A 137 4.19 7.35 17.77
C MET A 137 2.84 6.68 17.54
N LYS A 138 2.58 5.67 18.34
CA LYS A 138 1.32 4.93 18.30
C LYS A 138 0.71 4.92 19.71
N TYR A 139 -0.59 5.18 19.78
CA TYR A 139 -1.28 5.08 21.07
C TYR A 139 -1.25 3.62 21.54
N LYS A 140 -0.92 3.41 22.80
CA LYS A 140 -0.90 2.09 23.40
C LYS A 140 -2.31 1.71 23.84
N ILE A 141 -2.84 0.67 23.23
CA ILE A 141 -4.10 0.08 23.65
C ILE A 141 -3.78 -0.96 24.71
N GLU A 142 -4.36 -0.82 25.88
CA GLU A 142 -4.20 -1.81 26.94
C GLU A 142 -5.03 -3.07 26.63
N ASP A 143 -4.44 -4.21 26.90
CA ASP A 143 -5.10 -5.51 26.71
C ASP A 143 -6.15 -5.79 27.80
#